data_baa7b4f07012e616b30b307cbf6c501a
#
_entry.id   baa7b4f07012e616b30b307cbf6c501a
#
_cell.length_a   1.000
_cell.length_b   1.000
_cell.length_c   1.000
_cell.angle_alpha   90.00
_cell.angle_beta   90.00
_cell.angle_gamma   90.00
#
_symmetry.space_group_name_H-M   'P 1'
#
loop_
_entity.id
_entity.type
_entity.pdbx_description
1 polymer ?
#
loop_
_entity_poly.entity_id
_entity_poly.type
_entity_poly.pdbx_seq_one_letter_code
_entity_poly.pdbx_strand_id
1 'polypeptide(L)'
;MGAGTTEDAGGTRSDTIMLVNIPANRKRVVAVSFPRDLAIKSTQCEAWDPKTGGYGPIYDEDTKSYGPDQFYTETKLNSAYSFGGPKCLVKVIQKLSGLSVNRFMAVDFAGFSKLVDALGGVEVCSSTPLEDYELGTVLEHSGRQVIDGHTALQYVRARQVTTEVNGDYGRIKRQ
;
A
#
# COMPACT_ATOMS: atom_id res chain seq x y z
N MET A 1 -11.28 5.70 -2.19
CA MET A 1 -10.40 6.08 -3.30
C MET A 1 -9.00 5.73 -2.85
N GLY A 2 -8.33 4.79 -3.53
CA GLY A 2 -6.91 4.56 -3.29
C GLY A 2 -6.20 5.88 -3.51
N ALA A 3 -5.14 6.14 -2.75
CA ALA A 3 -4.29 7.28 -2.99
C ALA A 3 -3.92 7.23 -4.47
N GLY A 4 -4.56 8.10 -5.22
CA GLY A 4 -4.24 8.23 -6.61
C GLY A 4 -2.78 8.56 -6.70
N THR A 5 -2.18 8.15 -7.75
CA THR A 5 -0.88 8.59 -8.23
C THR A 5 -0.83 10.08 -8.51
N THR A 6 -1.73 10.85 -7.95
CA THR A 6 -1.76 12.27 -8.14
C THR A 6 -0.86 12.91 -7.10
N GLU A 7 -0.08 13.84 -7.54
CA GLU A 7 0.77 14.73 -6.75
C GLU A 7 0.02 15.43 -5.60
N ASP A 8 -1.32 15.33 -5.59
CA ASP A 8 -2.22 15.91 -4.60
C ASP A 8 -2.74 14.91 -3.55
N ALA A 9 -2.16 13.74 -3.41
CA ALA A 9 -2.57 12.81 -2.36
C ALA A 9 -2.17 13.35 -0.98
N GLY A 10 -2.93 14.26 -0.48
CA GLY A 10 -2.90 14.65 0.93
C GLY A 10 -3.14 13.41 1.80
N GLY A 11 -2.09 12.90 2.40
CA GLY A 11 -2.12 11.73 3.26
C GLY A 11 -2.12 10.41 2.49
N THR A 12 -0.95 9.88 2.19
CA THR A 12 -0.75 8.55 1.66
C THR A 12 -1.16 7.49 2.68
N ARG A 13 -2.30 6.84 2.44
CA ARG A 13 -2.71 5.67 3.25
C ARG A 13 -2.09 4.42 2.66
N SER A 14 -1.48 3.59 3.51
CA SER A 14 -0.98 2.27 3.09
C SER A 14 -2.16 1.31 2.90
N ASP A 15 -2.38 0.86 1.68
CA ASP A 15 -3.44 -0.11 1.36
C ASP A 15 -2.98 -1.55 1.60
N THR A 16 -1.69 -1.82 1.43
CA THR A 16 -1.08 -3.13 1.65
C THR A 16 0.07 -2.98 2.64
N ILE A 17 0.03 -3.74 3.72
CA ILE A 17 1.05 -3.72 4.78
C ILE A 17 1.52 -5.15 4.98
N MET A 18 2.81 -5.40 4.75
CA MET A 18 3.40 -6.73 4.88
C MET A 18 4.64 -6.68 5.78
N LEU A 19 4.73 -7.63 6.70
CA LEU A 19 5.93 -7.91 7.46
C LEU A 19 6.61 -9.14 6.86
N VAL A 20 7.85 -8.97 6.42
CA VAL A 20 8.62 -10.04 5.78
C VAL A 20 9.81 -10.41 6.66
N ASN A 21 9.92 -11.69 6.99
CA ASN A 21 11.08 -12.24 7.70
C ASN A 21 11.94 -13.05 6.73
N ILE A 22 13.21 -12.67 6.63
CA ILE A 22 14.23 -13.37 5.87
C ILE A 22 15.31 -13.79 6.87
N PRO A 23 15.34 -15.08 7.30
CA PRO A 23 16.34 -15.54 8.24
C PRO A 23 17.77 -15.48 7.66
N ALA A 24 18.77 -15.47 8.53
CA ALA A 24 20.17 -15.34 8.13
C ALA A 24 20.62 -16.41 7.12
N ASN A 25 20.09 -17.63 7.23
CA ASN A 25 20.39 -18.72 6.30
C ASN A 25 19.70 -18.59 4.94
N ARG A 26 18.76 -17.64 4.75
CA ARG A 26 18.01 -17.35 3.52
C ARG A 26 17.26 -18.54 2.91
N LYS A 27 17.04 -19.62 3.66
CA LYS A 27 16.37 -20.81 3.17
C LYS A 27 14.85 -20.70 3.13
N ARG A 28 14.28 -19.74 3.85
CA ARG A 28 12.84 -19.56 3.96
C ARG A 28 12.51 -18.07 4.08
N VAL A 29 11.49 -17.63 3.38
CA VAL A 29 10.90 -16.30 3.53
C VAL A 29 9.51 -16.48 4.10
N VAL A 30 9.18 -15.73 5.12
CA VAL A 30 7.83 -15.67 5.70
C VAL A 30 7.29 -14.26 5.52
N ALA A 31 6.17 -14.12 4.83
CA ALA A 31 5.47 -12.87 4.66
C ALA A 31 4.12 -12.95 5.40
N VAL A 32 3.83 -11.93 6.19
CA VAL A 32 2.57 -11.77 6.92
C VAL A 32 1.92 -10.47 6.49
N SER A 33 0.73 -10.55 5.91
CA SER A 33 -0.06 -9.38 5.52
C SER A 33 -0.94 -8.93 6.69
N PHE A 34 -1.00 -7.63 6.91
CA PHE A 34 -1.88 -7.00 7.88
C PHE A 34 -3.02 -6.29 7.15
N PRO A 35 -4.28 -6.50 7.52
CA PRO A 35 -5.40 -5.72 6.97
C PRO A 35 -5.20 -4.23 7.25
N ARG A 36 -5.37 -3.39 6.24
CA ARG A 36 -5.20 -1.94 6.39
C ARG A 36 -6.13 -1.31 7.44
N ASP A 37 -7.32 -1.91 7.60
CA ASP A 37 -8.35 -1.47 8.55
C ASP A 37 -8.27 -2.22 9.89
N LEU A 38 -7.16 -2.95 10.15
CA LEU A 38 -6.95 -3.63 11.42
C LEU A 38 -7.06 -2.61 12.56
N ALA A 39 -7.89 -2.94 13.55
CA ALA A 39 -8.04 -2.11 14.73
C ALA A 39 -6.74 -2.12 15.57
N ILE A 40 -6.24 -0.95 15.86
CA ILE A 40 -5.03 -0.75 16.68
C ILE A 40 -5.33 0.13 17.89
N LYS A 41 -4.53 -0.04 18.93
CA LYS A 41 -4.53 0.94 20.04
C LYS A 41 -3.91 2.24 19.53
N SER A 42 -4.57 3.36 19.84
CA SER A 42 -4.03 4.68 19.59
C SER A 42 -2.59 4.77 20.10
N THR A 43 -1.69 5.15 19.22
CA THR A 43 -0.25 5.18 19.47
C THR A 43 0.26 6.59 19.20
N GLN A 44 0.98 7.15 20.14
CA GLN A 44 1.63 8.44 19.98
C GLN A 44 2.81 8.32 19.00
N CYS A 45 2.83 9.17 18.00
CA CYS A 45 3.82 9.25 16.94
C CYS A 45 4.24 10.68 16.69
N GLU A 46 5.43 10.86 16.13
CA GLU A 46 5.93 12.11 15.60
C GLU A 46 5.17 12.46 14.32
N ALA A 47 4.82 13.71 14.10
CA ALA A 47 4.19 14.17 12.88
C ALA A 47 5.13 13.98 11.68
N TRP A 48 4.57 13.60 10.53
CA TRP A 48 5.32 13.33 9.31
C TRP A 48 4.69 14.04 8.13
N ASP A 49 5.50 14.80 7.41
CA ASP A 49 5.09 15.48 6.19
C ASP A 49 5.37 14.57 4.97
N PRO A 50 4.34 14.07 4.28
CA PRO A 50 4.52 13.23 3.11
C PRO A 50 5.14 13.97 1.90
N LYS A 51 5.05 15.30 1.85
CA LYS A 51 5.60 16.09 0.74
C LYS A 51 7.13 16.19 0.82
N THR A 52 7.63 16.40 2.04
CA THR A 52 9.07 16.56 2.27
C THR A 52 9.74 15.29 2.79
N GLY A 53 8.96 14.34 3.32
CA GLY A 53 9.47 13.18 4.05
C GLY A 53 10.04 13.53 5.42
N GLY A 54 9.91 14.78 5.86
CA GLY A 54 10.40 15.28 7.13
C GLY A 54 9.53 14.88 8.32
N TYR A 55 10.13 14.94 9.51
CA TYR A 55 9.44 14.72 10.79
C TYR A 55 9.48 15.99 11.62
N GLY A 56 8.43 16.20 12.41
CA GLY A 56 8.26 17.36 13.29
C GLY A 56 7.00 18.14 12.97
N PRO A 57 6.86 19.36 13.53
CA PRO A 57 5.69 20.20 13.30
C PRO A 57 5.54 20.56 11.81
N ILE A 58 4.35 20.28 11.26
CA ILE A 58 4.03 20.61 9.87
C ILE A 58 3.46 22.02 9.82
N TYR A 59 3.97 22.85 8.92
CA TYR A 59 3.44 24.18 8.69
C TYR A 59 2.14 24.11 7.89
N ASP A 60 1.11 24.71 8.40
CA ASP A 60 -0.20 24.84 7.75
C ASP A 60 -0.33 26.24 7.15
N GLU A 61 -0.46 26.31 5.83
CA GLU A 61 -0.55 27.57 5.08
C GLU A 61 -1.88 28.31 5.33
N ASP A 62 -2.94 27.58 5.61
CA ASP A 62 -4.28 28.16 5.84
C ASP A 62 -4.35 28.87 7.20
N THR A 63 -3.83 28.22 8.22
CA THR A 63 -3.80 28.76 9.60
C THR A 63 -2.55 29.60 9.88
N LYS A 64 -1.56 29.60 8.97
CA LYS A 64 -0.24 30.24 9.11
C LYS A 64 0.46 29.89 10.41
N SER A 65 0.35 28.64 10.83
CA SER A 65 0.91 28.15 12.08
C SER A 65 1.51 26.75 11.90
N TYR A 66 2.38 26.39 12.86
CA TYR A 66 2.86 25.01 12.93
C TYR A 66 1.90 24.17 13.73
N GLY A 67 1.61 22.97 13.23
CA GLY A 67 0.86 21.95 13.95
C GLY A 67 1.65 21.35 15.12
N PRO A 68 1.07 20.37 15.82
CA PRO A 68 1.75 19.69 16.92
C PRO A 68 2.91 18.82 16.40
N ASP A 69 3.96 18.72 17.20
CA ASP A 69 5.11 17.86 16.95
C ASP A 69 4.76 16.36 17.01
N GLN A 70 3.77 16.02 17.83
CA GLN A 70 3.29 14.67 18.05
C GLN A 70 1.78 14.60 17.99
N PHE A 71 1.28 13.45 17.56
CA PHE A 71 -0.16 13.16 17.51
C PHE A 71 -0.43 11.71 17.93
N TYR A 72 -1.70 11.40 18.14
CA TYR A 72 -2.15 10.03 18.35
C TYR A 72 -2.78 9.48 17.09
N THR A 73 -2.38 8.26 16.70
CA THR A 73 -3.00 7.58 15.55
C THR A 73 -4.48 7.36 15.78
N GLU A 74 -5.25 7.31 14.71
CA GLU A 74 -6.59 6.75 14.72
C GLU A 74 -6.57 5.26 15.08
N THR A 75 -7.74 4.65 15.15
CA THR A 75 -7.89 3.24 15.53
C THR A 75 -7.60 2.25 14.39
N LYS A 76 -7.31 2.73 13.17
CA LYS A 76 -7.00 1.90 12.01
C LYS A 76 -5.51 1.90 11.70
N LEU A 77 -4.97 0.73 11.33
CA LEU A 77 -3.55 0.56 11.06
C LEU A 77 -3.02 1.48 9.95
N ASN A 78 -3.78 1.70 8.89
CA ASN A 78 -3.38 2.56 7.77
C ASN A 78 -3.18 4.02 8.18
N SER A 79 -3.83 4.49 9.25
CA SER A 79 -3.65 5.85 9.77
C SER A 79 -2.26 6.08 10.33
N ALA A 80 -1.61 5.03 10.82
CA ALA A 80 -0.26 5.14 11.35
C ALA A 80 0.74 5.64 10.30
N TYR A 81 0.59 5.20 9.04
CA TYR A 81 1.42 5.69 7.94
C TYR A 81 1.03 7.10 7.49
N SER A 82 -0.26 7.38 7.37
CA SER A 82 -0.75 8.67 6.88
C SER A 82 -0.29 9.86 7.70
N PHE A 83 -0.30 9.71 9.02
CA PHE A 83 0.02 10.79 9.95
C PHE A 83 1.46 10.75 10.46
N GLY A 84 2.02 9.55 10.64
CA GLY A 84 3.33 9.36 11.25
C GLY A 84 4.35 8.66 10.37
N GLY A 85 4.01 8.46 9.09
CA GLY A 85 4.92 7.91 8.10
C GLY A 85 5.51 6.54 8.47
N PRO A 86 6.65 6.23 7.86
CA PRO A 86 7.36 4.97 8.10
C PRO A 86 7.66 4.67 9.55
N LYS A 87 8.15 5.65 10.32
CA LYS A 87 8.52 5.44 11.74
C LYS A 87 7.33 4.99 12.58
N CYS A 88 6.17 5.63 12.38
CA CYS A 88 4.97 5.31 13.15
C CYS A 88 4.43 3.92 12.78
N LEU A 89 4.33 3.61 11.48
CA LEU A 89 3.87 2.31 11.03
C LEU A 89 4.77 1.18 11.56
N VAL A 90 6.09 1.33 11.43
CA VAL A 90 7.06 0.37 11.99
C VAL A 90 6.86 0.19 13.50
N LYS A 91 6.72 1.29 14.26
CA LYS A 91 6.45 1.25 15.70
C LYS A 91 5.19 0.45 16.04
N VAL A 92 4.11 0.65 15.29
CA VAL A 92 2.84 -0.07 15.48
C VAL A 92 3.00 -1.55 15.13
N ILE A 93 3.61 -1.87 14.00
CA ILE A 93 3.85 -3.27 13.58
C ILE A 93 4.74 -4.01 14.58
N GLN A 94 5.78 -3.38 15.09
CA GLN A 94 6.63 -3.97 16.14
C GLN A 94 5.84 -4.26 17.43
N LYS A 95 4.92 -3.36 17.82
CA LYS A 95 4.03 -3.58 18.97
C LYS A 95 3.05 -4.74 18.75
N LEU A 96 2.52 -4.88 17.53
CA LEU A 96 1.56 -5.95 17.19
C LEU A 96 2.24 -7.32 17.10
N SER A 97 3.41 -7.36 16.49
CA SER A 97 4.10 -8.62 16.18
C SER A 97 5.06 -9.08 17.29
N GLY A 98 5.52 -8.17 18.14
CA GLY A 98 6.61 -8.44 19.09
C GLY A 98 7.99 -8.56 18.43
N LEU A 99 8.12 -8.28 17.13
CA LEU A 99 9.35 -8.44 16.36
C LEU A 99 10.01 -7.08 16.10
N SER A 100 11.34 -7.08 16.01
CA SER A 100 12.09 -5.90 15.58
C SER A 100 12.13 -5.82 14.05
N VAL A 101 11.82 -4.65 13.51
CA VAL A 101 11.90 -4.36 12.07
C VAL A 101 13.20 -3.61 11.80
N ASN A 102 14.05 -4.15 10.96
CA ASN A 102 15.37 -3.59 10.66
C ASN A 102 15.49 -2.97 9.27
N ARG A 103 14.50 -3.14 8.41
CA ARG A 103 14.41 -2.55 7.07
C ARG A 103 12.96 -2.16 6.80
N PHE A 104 12.81 -1.10 6.04
CA PHE A 104 11.52 -0.60 5.58
C PHE A 104 11.59 -0.29 4.09
N MET A 105 10.53 -0.59 3.38
CA MET A 105 10.33 -0.23 1.98
C MET A 105 8.89 0.22 1.79
N ALA A 106 8.69 1.35 1.14
CA ALA A 106 7.38 1.79 0.67
C ALA A 106 7.42 1.89 -0.86
N VAL A 107 6.35 1.43 -1.48
CA VAL A 107 6.18 1.45 -2.94
C VAL A 107 4.83 2.10 -3.22
N ASP A 108 4.84 3.20 -3.95
CA ASP A 108 3.64 3.83 -4.49
C ASP A 108 3.23 3.17 -5.82
N PHE A 109 2.14 3.62 -6.40
CA PHE A 109 1.62 3.04 -7.65
C PHE A 109 2.60 3.20 -8.83
N ALA A 110 3.25 4.35 -8.92
CA ALA A 110 4.24 4.59 -9.97
C ALA A 110 5.49 3.71 -9.78
N GLY A 111 5.95 3.58 -8.55
CA GLY A 111 7.05 2.68 -8.19
C GLY A 111 6.72 1.22 -8.43
N PHE A 112 5.47 0.80 -8.14
CA PHE A 112 5.01 -0.56 -8.44
C PHE A 112 5.09 -0.86 -9.94
N SER A 113 4.52 0.01 -10.79
CA SER A 113 4.59 -0.17 -12.24
C SER A 113 6.03 -0.25 -12.75
N LYS A 114 6.89 0.68 -12.33
CA LYS A 114 8.31 0.67 -12.70
C LYS A 114 9.05 -0.58 -12.22
N LEU A 115 8.70 -1.10 -11.05
CA LEU A 115 9.29 -2.34 -10.52
C LEU A 115 8.92 -3.54 -11.39
N VAL A 116 7.65 -3.66 -11.77
CA VAL A 116 7.18 -4.72 -12.67
C VAL A 116 7.88 -4.63 -14.03
N ASP A 117 7.98 -3.43 -14.61
CA ASP A 117 8.67 -3.22 -15.87
C ASP A 117 10.16 -3.58 -15.79
N ALA A 118 10.82 -3.22 -14.69
CA ALA A 118 12.23 -3.57 -14.45
C ALA A 118 12.48 -5.09 -14.34
N LEU A 119 11.46 -5.85 -13.92
CA LEU A 119 11.50 -7.32 -13.88
C LEU A 119 11.16 -7.97 -15.23
N GLY A 120 10.80 -7.18 -16.24
CA GLY A 120 10.38 -7.67 -17.55
C GLY A 120 8.92 -8.09 -17.61
N GLY A 121 8.11 -7.60 -16.69
CA GLY A 121 6.69 -7.95 -16.55
C GLY A 121 6.42 -9.00 -15.49
N VAL A 122 5.15 -9.32 -15.31
CA VAL A 122 4.68 -10.37 -14.39
C VAL A 122 3.74 -11.31 -15.12
N GLU A 123 3.93 -12.61 -14.91
CA GLU A 123 3.04 -13.63 -15.48
C GLU A 123 1.76 -13.73 -14.64
N VAL A 124 0.60 -13.63 -15.29
CA VAL A 124 -0.71 -13.85 -14.71
C VAL A 124 -1.49 -14.89 -15.50
N CYS A 125 -2.46 -15.52 -14.85
CA CYS A 125 -3.37 -16.46 -15.51
C CYS A 125 -4.81 -16.12 -15.12
N SER A 126 -5.63 -15.81 -16.14
CA SER A 126 -7.05 -15.52 -15.95
C SER A 126 -7.89 -16.50 -16.76
N SER A 127 -8.98 -16.99 -16.20
CA SER A 127 -9.93 -17.86 -16.89
C SER A 127 -10.76 -17.14 -17.96
N THR A 128 -10.89 -15.82 -17.83
CA THR A 128 -11.67 -14.95 -18.72
C THR A 128 -10.89 -13.66 -19.00
N PRO A 129 -11.17 -12.94 -20.11
CA PRO A 129 -10.79 -11.54 -20.24
C PRO A 129 -11.25 -10.76 -18.99
N LEU A 130 -10.52 -9.73 -18.62
CA LEU A 130 -10.82 -8.93 -17.44
C LEU A 130 -11.19 -7.51 -17.85
N GLU A 131 -12.45 -7.17 -17.68
CA GLU A 131 -12.98 -5.84 -17.92
C GLU A 131 -13.51 -5.25 -16.61
N ASP A 132 -13.11 -4.03 -16.33
CA ASP A 132 -13.53 -3.28 -15.16
C ASP A 132 -14.31 -2.03 -15.59
N TYR A 133 -15.41 -1.72 -14.93
CA TYR A 133 -16.27 -0.58 -15.31
C TYR A 133 -15.57 0.78 -15.21
N GLU A 134 -14.58 0.92 -14.33
CA GLU A 134 -13.85 2.18 -14.15
C GLU A 134 -12.54 2.21 -14.92
N LEU A 135 -11.86 1.06 -15.07
CA LEU A 135 -10.53 0.96 -15.67
C LEU A 135 -10.58 0.54 -17.16
N GLY A 136 -11.72 0.06 -17.64
CA GLY A 136 -11.85 -0.50 -18.99
C GLY A 136 -11.28 -1.91 -19.09
N THR A 137 -10.79 -2.27 -20.29
CA THR A 137 -10.19 -3.58 -20.55
C THR A 137 -8.81 -3.67 -19.91
N VAL A 138 -8.69 -4.52 -18.90
CA VAL A 138 -7.44 -4.77 -18.17
C VAL A 138 -6.68 -5.95 -18.76
N LEU A 139 -7.39 -7.04 -19.10
CA LEU A 139 -6.83 -8.18 -19.82
C LEU A 139 -7.69 -8.51 -21.01
N GLU A 140 -7.12 -8.43 -22.22
CA GLU A 140 -7.85 -8.70 -23.47
C GLU A 140 -8.13 -10.19 -23.67
N HIS A 141 -7.27 -11.05 -23.12
CA HIS A 141 -7.33 -12.48 -23.35
C HIS A 141 -7.40 -13.28 -22.04
N SER A 142 -8.03 -14.45 -22.13
CA SER A 142 -7.93 -15.48 -21.10
C SER A 142 -6.63 -16.27 -21.23
N GLY A 143 -6.27 -17.01 -20.19
CA GLY A 143 -5.09 -17.86 -20.16
C GLY A 143 -3.90 -17.20 -19.49
N ARG A 144 -2.74 -17.78 -19.72
CA ARG A 144 -1.46 -17.35 -19.17
C ARG A 144 -0.85 -16.27 -20.07
N GLN A 145 -0.48 -15.15 -19.50
CA GLN A 145 0.10 -14.02 -20.23
C GLN A 145 1.04 -13.22 -19.32
N VAL A 146 2.04 -12.58 -19.93
CA VAL A 146 2.94 -11.64 -19.25
C VAL A 146 2.39 -10.23 -19.45
N ILE A 147 2.23 -9.50 -18.37
CA ILE A 147 1.71 -8.13 -18.38
C ILE A 147 2.77 -7.14 -17.87
N ASP A 148 2.74 -5.94 -18.44
CA ASP A 148 3.62 -4.84 -18.07
C ASP A 148 3.21 -4.19 -16.74
N GLY A 149 3.98 -3.20 -16.27
CA GLY A 149 3.73 -2.54 -15.01
C GLY A 149 2.43 -1.74 -14.97
N HIS A 150 2.03 -1.14 -16.08
CA HIS A 150 0.76 -0.40 -16.16
C HIS A 150 -0.43 -1.36 -16.05
N THR A 151 -0.43 -2.41 -16.83
CA THR A 151 -1.48 -3.44 -16.82
C THR A 151 -1.51 -4.19 -15.48
N ALA A 152 -0.35 -4.48 -14.89
CA ALA A 152 -0.25 -5.08 -13.57
C ALA A 152 -0.85 -4.21 -12.48
N LEU A 153 -0.63 -2.89 -12.54
CA LEU A 153 -1.25 -1.95 -11.62
C LEU A 153 -2.78 -1.93 -11.77
N GLN A 154 -3.29 -1.91 -12.98
CA GLN A 154 -4.73 -2.02 -13.22
C GLN A 154 -5.29 -3.34 -12.71
N TYR A 155 -4.60 -4.44 -12.98
CA TYR A 155 -4.99 -5.79 -12.57
C TYR A 155 -5.16 -5.94 -11.04
N VAL A 156 -4.23 -5.43 -10.25
CA VAL A 156 -4.32 -5.49 -8.77
C VAL A 156 -5.29 -4.47 -8.19
N ARG A 157 -5.69 -3.43 -8.95
CA ARG A 157 -6.63 -2.38 -8.53
C ARG A 157 -8.07 -2.64 -8.94
N ALA A 158 -8.32 -3.42 -9.99
CA ALA A 158 -9.66 -3.69 -10.51
C ALA A 158 -10.61 -4.17 -9.39
N ARG A 159 -11.78 -3.55 -9.28
CA ARG A 159 -12.79 -3.84 -8.24
C ARG A 159 -14.17 -4.10 -8.81
N GLN A 160 -14.46 -3.51 -9.97
CA GLN A 160 -15.76 -3.59 -10.62
C GLN A 160 -15.68 -4.44 -11.88
N VAL A 161 -15.10 -5.65 -11.71
CA VAL A 161 -14.90 -6.58 -12.81
C VAL A 161 -16.25 -7.20 -13.22
N THR A 162 -16.58 -7.11 -14.50
CA THR A 162 -17.90 -7.50 -15.05
C THR A 162 -18.26 -8.96 -14.82
N THR A 163 -17.27 -9.83 -14.71
CA THR A 163 -17.44 -11.29 -14.50
C THR A 163 -17.37 -11.74 -13.04
N GLU A 164 -17.13 -10.82 -12.10
CA GLU A 164 -17.00 -11.13 -10.67
C GLU A 164 -18.20 -10.68 -9.86
N VAL A 165 -18.77 -11.58 -9.08
CA VAL A 165 -19.93 -11.30 -8.22
C VAL A 165 -19.58 -10.41 -7.02
N ASN A 166 -18.32 -10.44 -6.57
CA ASN A 166 -17.83 -9.63 -5.47
C ASN A 166 -16.42 -9.12 -5.77
N GLY A 167 -16.33 -7.86 -6.19
CA GLY A 167 -15.09 -7.23 -6.65
C GLY A 167 -13.98 -7.19 -5.60
N ASP A 168 -14.31 -7.08 -4.32
CA ASP A 168 -13.28 -7.08 -3.27
C ASP A 168 -12.62 -8.46 -3.11
N TYR A 169 -13.37 -9.55 -3.22
CA TYR A 169 -12.77 -10.90 -3.22
C TYR A 169 -11.93 -11.17 -4.47
N GLY A 170 -12.39 -10.73 -5.63
CA GLY A 170 -11.61 -10.80 -6.86
C GLY A 170 -10.29 -10.06 -6.74
N ARG A 171 -10.32 -8.83 -6.23
CA ARG A 171 -9.13 -8.04 -5.97
C ARG A 171 -8.16 -8.72 -4.99
N ILE A 172 -8.64 -9.26 -3.88
CA ILE A 172 -7.81 -9.98 -2.90
C ILE A 172 -7.09 -11.18 -3.53
N LYS A 173 -7.74 -11.87 -4.45
CA LYS A 173 -7.12 -12.99 -5.18
C LYS A 173 -6.04 -12.56 -6.17
N ARG A 174 -6.15 -11.32 -6.70
CA ARG A 174 -5.17 -10.76 -7.65
C ARG A 174 -3.98 -10.08 -6.95
N GLN A 175 -4.08 -9.76 -5.69
CA GLN A 175 -3.00 -9.20 -4.85
C GLN A 175 -2.16 -10.29 -4.18
#